data_1b59679ed604cb1073a38cc422384aea
#
_entry.id   1b59679ed604cb1073a38cc422384aea
#
_cell.length_a   1.000
_cell.length_b   1.000
_cell.length_c   1.000
_cell.angle_alpha   90.00
_cell.angle_beta   90.00
_cell.angle_gamma   90.00
#
_symmetry.space_group_name_H-M   'P 1'
#
loop_
_entity.id
_entity.type
_entity.pdbx_description
1 polymer ?
#
loop_
_entity_poly.entity_id
_entity_poly.type
_entity_poly.pdbx_seq_one_letter_code
_entity_poly.pdbx_strand_id
1 'polypeptide(L)'
;MSTVFSQSGQATAQQLVEKALELSRADGAVVLVDTATDANLRWANNTLTTNGVAAGQQVTVISTKNGATGAASAAAGVVGRSGVDLSTIEDLVRASERAAEDSGPADDAAALVPGRVSADWDEAPAQTDISVFSAFAPALGETLAAARAEGNLLFGYAEHSLSTQYLGSSTGLRLRHAQPTGSVQLNAKSGDRSRSAWTGVPTADFSDVDVVAAGQGLAQRLEWAKRRIDLPAGRYETILPPSSVADLMISAYWAAALRDALDGRSVYSRSGGGSKLGESVAGSSAIKATLRSDPNAPGLECAPYAAAYSSDASESVFDNGLPLGPTEWIKDGHLSSLVTTRQTAAAAKLPTTPFIDNLILDATPGGTGPTLGAMTGATGDGLLLTSLWYIREVDPQTLLLTGLTRDGVYKVEGGEVVGEVNNFRFNESPVSLLSRIAEAGRTERTFSREWGDYFNRTAMPALRIPDFNMSSVSPAS
;
A
#
# COMPACT_ATOMS: atom_id res chain seq x y z
N MET A 1 -17.24 -23.03 -19.97
CA MET A 1 -16.44 -22.88 -21.22
C MET A 1 -15.59 -21.64 -21.03
N SER A 2 -14.32 -21.85 -20.68
CA SER A 2 -13.34 -20.77 -20.46
C SER A 2 -12.97 -20.19 -21.83
N THR A 3 -13.40 -18.99 -22.12
CA THR A 3 -12.96 -18.25 -23.31
C THR A 3 -11.57 -17.69 -22.97
N VAL A 4 -10.55 -18.47 -23.24
CA VAL A 4 -9.16 -18.00 -23.28
C VAL A 4 -9.10 -16.92 -24.36
N PHE A 5 -8.92 -15.66 -23.96
CA PHE A 5 -8.57 -14.57 -24.88
C PHE A 5 -7.11 -14.75 -25.34
N SER A 6 -6.86 -15.84 -26.09
CA SER A 6 -5.66 -15.95 -26.89
C SER A 6 -5.88 -15.13 -28.17
N GLN A 7 -5.46 -13.88 -28.16
CA GLN A 7 -5.33 -13.09 -29.41
C GLN A 7 -4.13 -13.68 -30.17
N SER A 8 -4.40 -14.64 -31.04
CA SER A 8 -3.40 -15.15 -31.98
C SER A 8 -2.97 -14.00 -32.90
N GLY A 9 -1.72 -13.50 -32.68
CA GLY A 9 -1.13 -12.41 -33.47
C GLY A 9 -0.63 -11.22 -32.66
N GLN A 10 -0.93 -11.13 -31.37
CA GLN A 10 -0.39 -10.05 -30.52
C GLN A 10 1.04 -10.41 -30.07
N ALA A 11 1.95 -9.43 -30.13
CA ALA A 11 3.32 -9.61 -29.65
C ALA A 11 3.34 -9.93 -28.15
N THR A 12 4.26 -10.82 -27.74
CA THR A 12 4.48 -11.07 -26.32
C THR A 12 5.17 -9.87 -25.65
N ALA A 13 5.06 -9.76 -24.34
CA ALA A 13 5.75 -8.72 -23.58
C ALA A 13 7.26 -8.75 -23.83
N GLN A 14 7.86 -9.93 -23.84
CA GLN A 14 9.27 -10.12 -24.12
C GLN A 14 9.65 -9.64 -25.54
N GLN A 15 8.83 -9.93 -26.54
CA GLN A 15 9.06 -9.45 -27.91
C GLN A 15 9.01 -7.91 -28.00
N LEU A 16 8.13 -7.27 -27.24
CA LEU A 16 8.05 -5.80 -27.18
C LEU A 16 9.29 -5.22 -26.49
N VAL A 17 9.76 -5.84 -25.38
CA VAL A 17 11.00 -5.45 -24.70
C VAL A 17 12.19 -5.55 -25.64
N GLU A 18 12.39 -6.72 -26.28
CA GLU A 18 13.53 -6.94 -27.16
C GLU A 18 13.50 -6.00 -28.36
N LYS A 19 12.32 -5.79 -28.96
CA LYS A 19 12.17 -4.91 -30.12
C LYS A 19 12.42 -3.45 -29.75
N ALA A 20 11.95 -2.98 -28.60
CA ALA A 20 12.22 -1.62 -28.14
C ALA A 20 13.72 -1.40 -27.89
N LEU A 21 14.39 -2.35 -27.26
CA LEU A 21 15.83 -2.29 -27.03
C LEU A 21 16.66 -2.34 -28.33
N GLU A 22 16.26 -3.18 -29.30
CA GLU A 22 16.89 -3.24 -30.65
C GLU A 22 16.77 -1.89 -31.38
N LEU A 23 15.62 -1.23 -31.28
CA LEU A 23 15.35 0.03 -31.96
C LEU A 23 15.98 1.24 -31.27
N SER A 24 16.34 1.14 -29.99
CA SER A 24 16.86 2.27 -29.23
C SER A 24 18.21 2.76 -29.78
N ARG A 25 18.32 4.08 -29.90
CA ARG A 25 19.55 4.82 -30.28
C ARG A 25 20.09 5.66 -29.11
N ALA A 26 19.43 5.60 -27.96
CA ALA A 26 19.88 6.28 -26.74
C ALA A 26 21.18 5.65 -26.20
N ASP A 27 21.89 6.38 -25.36
CA ASP A 27 23.10 5.87 -24.69
C ASP A 27 22.78 4.71 -23.73
N GLY A 28 21.56 4.69 -23.18
CA GLY A 28 21.01 3.61 -22.41
C GLY A 28 19.48 3.57 -22.53
N ALA A 29 18.90 2.39 -22.32
CA ALA A 29 17.46 2.21 -22.35
C ALA A 29 17.01 1.20 -21.29
N VAL A 30 15.83 1.47 -20.69
CA VAL A 30 15.06 0.54 -19.89
C VAL A 30 13.65 0.46 -20.47
N VAL A 31 13.13 -0.75 -20.55
CA VAL A 31 11.77 -1.00 -21.08
C VAL A 31 11.00 -1.82 -20.05
N LEU A 32 9.84 -1.32 -19.65
CA LEU A 32 8.89 -2.04 -18.79
C LEU A 32 7.65 -2.36 -19.61
N VAL A 33 7.23 -3.61 -19.56
CA VAL A 33 5.95 -4.05 -20.12
C VAL A 33 5.14 -4.65 -19.00
N ASP A 34 4.04 -4.00 -18.66
CA ASP A 34 3.10 -4.43 -17.64
C ASP A 34 1.88 -5.02 -18.31
N THR A 35 1.53 -6.22 -17.94
CA THR A 35 0.28 -6.88 -18.33
C THR A 35 -0.54 -7.14 -17.09
N ALA A 36 -1.82 -6.90 -17.14
CA ALA A 36 -2.73 -7.19 -16.04
C ALA A 36 -4.01 -7.86 -16.54
N THR A 37 -4.52 -8.76 -15.74
CA THR A 37 -5.90 -9.24 -15.84
C THR A 37 -6.58 -9.01 -14.52
N ASP A 38 -7.82 -8.51 -14.55
CA ASP A 38 -8.59 -8.14 -13.38
C ASP A 38 -9.93 -8.86 -13.41
N ALA A 39 -10.33 -9.44 -12.29
CA ALA A 39 -11.64 -10.01 -12.08
C ALA A 39 -12.33 -9.31 -10.90
N ASN A 40 -13.60 -9.01 -11.02
CA ASN A 40 -14.32 -8.33 -9.95
C ASN A 40 -15.76 -8.81 -9.76
N LEU A 41 -16.26 -8.63 -8.52
CA LEU A 41 -17.65 -8.77 -8.14
C LEU A 41 -18.07 -7.51 -7.37
N ARG A 42 -19.25 -6.99 -7.67
CA ARG A 42 -19.84 -5.87 -6.94
C ARG A 42 -21.25 -6.20 -6.49
N TRP A 43 -21.60 -5.75 -5.30
CA TRP A 43 -22.96 -5.89 -4.78
C TRP A 43 -23.44 -4.62 -4.09
N ALA A 44 -24.73 -4.42 -4.12
CA ALA A 44 -25.42 -3.33 -3.46
C ALA A 44 -26.80 -3.79 -2.98
N ASN A 45 -27.22 -3.34 -1.79
CA ASN A 45 -28.51 -3.72 -1.18
C ASN A 45 -28.73 -5.24 -1.21
N ASN A 46 -27.71 -6.01 -0.78
CA ASN A 46 -27.73 -7.48 -0.71
C ASN A 46 -27.94 -8.18 -2.07
N THR A 47 -27.59 -7.57 -3.17
CA THR A 47 -27.75 -8.13 -4.51
C THR A 47 -26.50 -7.88 -5.33
N LEU A 48 -26.01 -8.93 -6.03
CA LEU A 48 -24.93 -8.77 -7.01
C LEU A 48 -25.39 -7.84 -8.12
N THR A 49 -24.58 -6.84 -8.45
CA THR A 49 -24.90 -5.81 -9.44
C THR A 49 -24.07 -5.97 -10.71
N THR A 50 -22.77 -6.19 -10.57
CA THR A 50 -21.85 -6.36 -11.69
C THR A 50 -20.79 -7.39 -11.35
N ASN A 51 -20.33 -8.07 -12.40
CA ASN A 51 -19.10 -8.85 -12.41
C ASN A 51 -18.41 -8.64 -13.76
N GLY A 52 -17.13 -8.88 -13.81
CA GLY A 52 -16.42 -8.72 -15.07
C GLY A 52 -14.98 -9.15 -14.99
N VAL A 53 -14.38 -9.29 -16.14
CA VAL A 53 -12.95 -9.48 -16.34
C VAL A 53 -12.47 -8.41 -17.29
N ALA A 54 -11.36 -7.77 -16.97
CA ALA A 54 -10.65 -6.84 -17.84
C ALA A 54 -9.22 -7.34 -18.08
N ALA A 55 -8.63 -6.94 -19.19
CA ALA A 55 -7.23 -7.18 -19.48
C ALA A 55 -6.60 -5.92 -20.05
N GLY A 56 -5.36 -5.64 -19.68
CA GLY A 56 -4.61 -4.47 -20.14
C GLY A 56 -3.15 -4.77 -20.34
N GLN A 57 -2.51 -3.95 -21.19
CA GLN A 57 -1.06 -3.94 -21.37
C GLN A 57 -0.60 -2.50 -21.50
N GLN A 58 0.47 -2.17 -20.81
CA GLN A 58 1.18 -0.90 -20.91
C GLN A 58 2.65 -1.14 -21.21
N VAL A 59 3.21 -0.35 -22.10
CA VAL A 59 4.65 -0.34 -22.40
C VAL A 59 5.21 1.01 -22.00
N THR A 60 6.26 1.02 -21.21
CA THR A 60 7.01 2.22 -20.84
C THR A 60 8.44 2.09 -21.32
N VAL A 61 8.90 3.08 -22.08
CA VAL A 61 10.30 3.18 -22.53
C VAL A 61 10.96 4.35 -21.83
N ILE A 62 12.13 4.08 -21.24
CA ILE A 62 12.98 5.05 -20.59
C ILE A 62 14.29 5.11 -21.37
N SER A 63 14.51 6.21 -22.05
CA SER A 63 15.77 6.48 -22.76
C SER A 63 16.68 7.34 -21.89
N THR A 64 17.95 7.00 -21.78
CA THR A 64 18.91 7.78 -21.01
C THR A 64 20.00 8.36 -21.91
N LYS A 65 20.50 9.54 -21.55
CA LYS A 65 21.57 10.24 -22.24
C LYS A 65 22.74 10.47 -21.29
N ASN A 66 23.95 10.16 -21.74
CA ASN A 66 25.15 10.36 -20.96
C ASN A 66 25.56 11.84 -20.96
N GLY A 67 26.22 12.29 -19.89
CA GLY A 67 26.80 13.61 -19.83
C GLY A 67 27.99 13.80 -20.76
N ALA A 68 28.31 15.03 -21.14
CA ALA A 68 29.39 15.40 -22.04
C ALA A 68 30.78 14.91 -21.62
N THR A 69 30.96 14.47 -20.37
CA THR A 69 32.22 13.97 -19.80
C THR A 69 32.29 12.45 -19.73
N GLY A 70 31.30 11.71 -20.30
CA GLY A 70 31.23 10.25 -20.19
C GLY A 70 30.87 9.73 -18.78
N ALA A 71 30.66 10.62 -17.83
CA ALA A 71 30.14 10.28 -16.51
C ALA A 71 28.64 9.96 -16.62
N ALA A 72 28.13 9.19 -15.67
CA ALA A 72 26.77 8.71 -15.52
C ALA A 72 25.70 9.50 -16.26
N SER A 73 24.72 8.82 -16.78
CA SER A 73 23.55 9.37 -17.48
C SER A 73 23.16 10.73 -16.94
N ALA A 74 23.09 11.73 -17.79
CA ALA A 74 22.80 13.09 -17.36
C ALA A 74 21.32 13.41 -17.42
N ALA A 75 20.55 12.67 -18.23
CA ALA A 75 19.14 12.92 -18.46
C ALA A 75 18.37 11.63 -18.77
N ALA A 76 17.09 11.61 -18.50
CA ALA A 76 16.20 10.52 -18.88
C ALA A 76 14.89 11.06 -19.47
N GLY A 77 14.37 10.35 -20.48
CA GLY A 77 13.05 10.58 -21.06
C GLY A 77 12.17 9.36 -20.85
N VAL A 78 11.02 9.55 -20.23
CA VAL A 78 10.07 8.48 -19.89
C VAL A 78 8.80 8.66 -20.70
N VAL A 79 8.40 7.66 -21.47
CA VAL A 79 7.12 7.66 -22.19
C VAL A 79 6.43 6.32 -22.04
N GLY A 80 5.20 6.35 -21.53
CA GLY A 80 4.33 5.17 -21.40
C GLY A 80 3.12 5.25 -22.33
N ARG A 81 2.70 4.09 -22.86
CA ARG A 81 1.52 3.98 -23.73
C ARG A 81 0.88 2.61 -23.62
N SER A 82 -0.47 2.56 -23.61
CA SER A 82 -1.26 1.34 -23.75
C SER A 82 -1.52 0.99 -25.22
N GLY A 83 -1.80 -0.29 -25.52
CA GLY A 83 -2.13 -0.75 -26.85
C GLY A 83 -0.98 -0.70 -27.86
N VAL A 84 0.26 -0.80 -27.39
CA VAL A 84 1.47 -0.84 -28.21
C VAL A 84 1.68 -2.25 -28.76
N ASP A 85 2.03 -2.33 -30.05
CA ASP A 85 2.42 -3.56 -30.75
C ASP A 85 3.75 -3.39 -31.50
N LEU A 86 4.20 -4.42 -32.21
CA LEU A 86 5.48 -4.38 -32.96
C LEU A 86 5.52 -3.35 -34.08
N SER A 87 4.35 -2.88 -34.56
CA SER A 87 4.29 -1.86 -35.61
C SER A 87 4.35 -0.44 -35.06
N THR A 88 3.99 -0.23 -33.80
CA THR A 88 3.90 1.08 -33.13
C THR A 88 4.99 1.31 -32.09
N ILE A 89 5.75 0.29 -31.69
CA ILE A 89 6.78 0.37 -30.66
C ILE A 89 7.89 1.37 -31.02
N GLU A 90 8.25 1.51 -32.31
CA GLU A 90 9.28 2.47 -32.74
C GLU A 90 8.89 3.91 -32.41
N ASP A 91 7.64 4.29 -32.63
CA ASP A 91 7.14 5.64 -32.29
C ASP A 91 7.30 5.94 -30.80
N LEU A 92 7.07 4.94 -29.95
CA LEU A 92 7.25 5.07 -28.51
C LEU A 92 8.73 5.24 -28.12
N VAL A 93 9.62 4.45 -28.73
CA VAL A 93 11.07 4.58 -28.52
C VAL A 93 11.56 5.95 -28.96
N ARG A 94 11.16 6.42 -30.16
CA ARG A 94 11.55 7.76 -30.64
C ARG A 94 11.01 8.88 -29.77
N ALA A 95 9.78 8.71 -29.21
CA ALA A 95 9.21 9.68 -28.28
C ALA A 95 10.02 9.76 -26.97
N SER A 96 10.44 8.63 -26.43
CA SER A 96 11.27 8.56 -25.23
C SER A 96 12.66 9.17 -25.45
N GLU A 97 13.29 8.92 -26.60
CA GLU A 97 14.59 9.52 -26.97
C GLU A 97 14.49 11.05 -27.07
N ARG A 98 13.44 11.58 -27.73
CA ARG A 98 13.22 13.04 -27.78
C ARG A 98 12.98 13.61 -26.38
N ALA A 99 12.20 12.94 -25.54
CA ALA A 99 11.98 13.38 -24.17
C ALA A 99 13.29 13.42 -23.36
N ALA A 100 14.23 12.48 -23.59
CA ALA A 100 15.55 12.52 -22.98
C ALA A 100 16.44 13.65 -23.52
N GLU A 101 16.31 13.98 -24.81
CA GLU A 101 17.04 15.12 -25.42
C GLU A 101 16.54 16.46 -24.89
N ASP A 102 15.22 16.58 -24.71
CA ASP A 102 14.56 17.81 -24.26
C ASP A 102 14.64 18.00 -22.72
N SER A 103 14.94 16.93 -21.96
CA SER A 103 15.07 17.01 -20.51
C SER A 103 16.41 17.64 -20.10
N GLY A 104 16.37 18.40 -19.01
CA GLY A 104 17.57 18.92 -18.36
C GLY A 104 18.36 17.84 -17.61
N PRO A 105 19.50 18.21 -16.99
CA PRO A 105 20.24 17.30 -16.13
C PRO A 105 19.38 16.73 -15.02
N ALA A 106 19.45 15.40 -14.81
CA ALA A 106 18.72 14.70 -13.76
C ALA A 106 19.54 14.70 -12.45
N ASP A 107 18.93 15.12 -11.37
CA ASP A 107 19.57 15.18 -10.04
C ASP A 107 19.89 13.76 -9.49
N ASP A 108 19.14 12.75 -9.96
CA ASP A 108 19.26 11.35 -9.57
C ASP A 108 20.08 10.51 -10.56
N ALA A 109 20.72 11.15 -11.53
CA ALA A 109 21.47 10.49 -12.58
C ALA A 109 22.49 9.48 -12.04
N ALA A 110 22.41 8.25 -12.57
CA ALA A 110 23.29 7.14 -12.23
C ALA A 110 23.47 6.21 -13.44
N ALA A 111 24.53 5.40 -13.45
CA ALA A 111 24.65 4.34 -14.44
C ALA A 111 23.49 3.34 -14.30
N LEU A 112 22.98 2.83 -15.44
CA LEU A 112 21.94 1.81 -15.40
C LEU A 112 22.42 0.55 -14.64
N VAL A 113 21.49 -0.13 -13.99
CA VAL A 113 21.79 -1.34 -13.21
C VAL A 113 22.36 -2.43 -14.12
N PRO A 114 23.44 -3.14 -13.72
CA PRO A 114 24.04 -4.22 -14.51
C PRO A 114 23.09 -5.36 -14.83
N GLY A 115 23.34 -6.06 -15.94
CA GLY A 115 22.52 -7.13 -16.45
C GLY A 115 22.33 -8.30 -15.46
N ARG A 116 21.09 -8.79 -15.40
CA ARG A 116 20.67 -9.99 -14.67
C ARG A 116 19.42 -10.55 -15.35
N VAL A 117 19.27 -11.88 -15.37
CA VAL A 117 18.14 -12.55 -16.00
C VAL A 117 17.38 -13.34 -14.93
N SER A 118 16.06 -13.13 -14.83
CA SER A 118 15.17 -13.95 -14.03
C SER A 118 15.01 -15.33 -14.68
N ALA A 119 14.97 -16.39 -13.87
CA ALA A 119 14.83 -17.76 -14.35
C ALA A 119 13.52 -18.00 -15.13
N ASP A 120 12.48 -17.23 -14.79
CA ASP A 120 11.14 -17.27 -15.35
C ASP A 120 10.89 -16.22 -16.45
N TRP A 121 11.95 -15.62 -17.01
CA TRP A 121 11.82 -14.56 -18.04
C TRP A 121 10.94 -14.98 -19.21
N ASP A 122 11.09 -16.23 -19.66
CA ASP A 122 10.39 -16.75 -20.84
C ASP A 122 8.95 -17.20 -20.55
N GLU A 123 8.51 -17.19 -19.30
CA GLU A 123 7.14 -17.55 -18.94
C GLU A 123 6.13 -16.51 -19.43
N ALA A 124 4.96 -17.00 -19.84
CA ALA A 124 3.84 -16.13 -20.21
C ALA A 124 3.34 -15.32 -19.01
N PRO A 125 2.63 -14.19 -19.27
CA PRO A 125 1.96 -13.45 -18.19
C PRO A 125 0.99 -14.35 -17.44
N ALA A 126 1.01 -14.25 -16.12
CA ALA A 126 -0.01 -14.85 -15.28
C ALA A 126 -1.37 -14.18 -15.51
N GLN A 127 -2.46 -14.93 -15.37
CA GLN A 127 -3.81 -14.45 -15.64
C GLN A 127 -4.80 -14.86 -14.56
N THR A 128 -5.78 -14.04 -14.31
CA THR A 128 -6.95 -14.34 -13.48
C THR A 128 -8.23 -14.24 -14.29
N ASP A 129 -9.27 -14.89 -13.81
CA ASP A 129 -10.62 -14.81 -14.33
C ASP A 129 -11.65 -14.93 -13.19
N ILE A 130 -12.94 -14.93 -13.55
CA ILE A 130 -14.03 -14.97 -12.56
C ILE A 130 -14.02 -16.23 -11.70
N SER A 131 -13.32 -17.31 -12.09
CA SER A 131 -13.23 -18.55 -11.32
C SER A 131 -12.45 -18.40 -10.00
N VAL A 132 -11.65 -17.35 -9.87
CA VAL A 132 -10.97 -17.02 -8.60
C VAL A 132 -11.97 -16.85 -7.45
N PHE A 133 -13.20 -16.43 -7.74
CA PHE A 133 -14.28 -16.28 -6.76
C PHE A 133 -15.12 -17.54 -6.53
N SER A 134 -14.76 -18.69 -7.08
CA SER A 134 -15.60 -19.90 -7.04
C SER A 134 -15.92 -20.39 -5.62
N ALA A 135 -14.99 -20.28 -4.68
CA ALA A 135 -15.20 -20.60 -3.27
C ALA A 135 -15.85 -19.44 -2.50
N PHE A 136 -15.48 -18.20 -2.83
CA PHE A 136 -15.96 -16.99 -2.17
C PHE A 136 -17.43 -16.67 -2.48
N ALA A 137 -17.86 -16.80 -3.72
CA ALA A 137 -19.19 -16.34 -4.16
C ALA A 137 -20.38 -17.08 -3.49
N PRO A 138 -20.35 -18.39 -3.24
CA PRO A 138 -21.40 -19.06 -2.47
C PRO A 138 -21.51 -18.53 -1.04
N ALA A 139 -20.37 -18.39 -0.33
CA ALA A 139 -20.32 -17.85 1.03
C ALA A 139 -20.79 -16.38 1.10
N LEU A 140 -20.45 -15.56 0.08
CA LEU A 140 -21.02 -14.22 -0.06
C LEU A 140 -22.55 -14.27 -0.21
N GLY A 141 -23.08 -15.19 -1.01
CA GLY A 141 -24.53 -15.38 -1.18
C GLY A 141 -25.23 -15.68 0.14
N GLU A 142 -24.68 -16.53 0.99
CA GLU A 142 -25.16 -16.82 2.34
C GLU A 142 -25.10 -15.57 3.23
N THR A 143 -24.00 -14.83 3.20
CA THR A 143 -23.82 -13.59 3.97
C THR A 143 -24.84 -12.52 3.56
N LEU A 144 -25.12 -12.36 2.27
CA LEU A 144 -26.15 -11.44 1.76
C LEU A 144 -27.55 -11.86 2.18
N ALA A 145 -27.85 -13.17 2.23
CA ALA A 145 -29.12 -13.69 2.68
C ALA A 145 -29.33 -13.47 4.19
N ALA A 146 -28.31 -13.70 5.00
CA ALA A 146 -28.34 -13.46 6.45
C ALA A 146 -28.56 -11.97 6.74
N ALA A 147 -27.83 -11.07 6.10
CA ALA A 147 -28.00 -9.63 6.25
C ALA A 147 -29.44 -9.16 5.90
N ARG A 148 -30.02 -9.74 4.82
CA ARG A 148 -31.42 -9.46 4.45
C ARG A 148 -32.40 -9.92 5.51
N ALA A 149 -32.19 -11.10 6.09
CA ALA A 149 -33.05 -11.64 7.16
C ALA A 149 -33.02 -10.78 8.43
N GLU A 150 -31.87 -10.14 8.71
CA GLU A 150 -31.67 -9.21 9.83
C GLU A 150 -32.18 -7.77 9.54
N GLY A 151 -32.62 -7.50 8.32
CA GLY A 151 -32.99 -6.16 7.88
C GLY A 151 -31.83 -5.21 7.65
N ASN A 152 -30.60 -5.74 7.51
CA ASN A 152 -29.38 -4.99 7.19
C ASN A 152 -29.14 -4.98 5.67
N LEU A 153 -28.40 -3.98 5.21
CA LEU A 153 -28.03 -3.79 3.80
C LEU A 153 -26.52 -3.91 3.66
N LEU A 154 -26.05 -4.88 2.85
CA LEU A 154 -24.65 -5.02 2.51
C LEU A 154 -24.36 -4.43 1.13
N PHE A 155 -23.27 -3.68 1.08
CA PHE A 155 -22.62 -3.15 -0.11
C PHE A 155 -21.19 -3.62 -0.12
N GLY A 156 -20.60 -3.74 -1.27
CA GLY A 156 -19.18 -4.07 -1.32
C GLY A 156 -18.66 -4.39 -2.70
N TYR A 157 -17.39 -4.69 -2.69
CA TYR A 157 -16.59 -4.94 -3.85
C TYR A 157 -15.52 -5.99 -3.52
N ALA A 158 -15.39 -6.96 -4.39
CA ALA A 158 -14.29 -7.91 -4.37
C ALA A 158 -13.57 -7.81 -5.71
N GLU A 159 -12.25 -7.71 -5.65
CA GLU A 159 -11.40 -7.66 -6.83
C GLU A 159 -10.20 -8.57 -6.68
N HIS A 160 -9.77 -9.12 -7.80
CA HIS A 160 -8.51 -9.84 -7.92
C HIS A 160 -7.81 -9.39 -9.18
N SER A 161 -6.59 -8.91 -9.04
CA SER A 161 -5.71 -8.55 -10.13
C SER A 161 -4.52 -9.50 -10.17
N LEU A 162 -4.13 -9.91 -11.36
CA LEU A 162 -2.88 -10.59 -11.60
C LEU A 162 -2.09 -9.79 -12.62
N SER A 163 -1.12 -9.02 -12.12
CA SER A 163 -0.20 -8.26 -12.95
C SER A 163 1.10 -9.02 -13.18
N THR A 164 1.66 -8.91 -14.38
CA THR A 164 3.01 -9.40 -14.67
C THR A 164 3.81 -8.29 -15.31
N GLN A 165 4.93 -7.96 -14.69
CA GLN A 165 5.88 -6.98 -15.17
C GLN A 165 7.07 -7.68 -15.82
N TYR A 166 7.45 -7.19 -17.00
CA TYR A 166 8.70 -7.55 -17.69
C TYR A 166 9.57 -6.30 -17.79
N LEU A 167 10.76 -6.36 -17.24
CA LEU A 167 11.72 -5.27 -17.27
C LEU A 167 12.97 -5.72 -18.02
N GLY A 168 13.30 -5.02 -19.12
CA GLY A 168 14.54 -5.21 -19.86
C GLY A 168 15.35 -3.93 -19.93
N SER A 169 16.68 -4.06 -20.06
CA SER A 169 17.55 -2.90 -20.25
C SER A 169 18.65 -3.16 -21.28
N SER A 170 19.23 -2.08 -21.78
CA SER A 170 20.41 -2.12 -22.65
C SER A 170 21.67 -2.68 -21.98
N THR A 171 21.68 -2.73 -20.64
CA THR A 171 22.74 -3.37 -19.84
C THR A 171 22.57 -4.88 -19.68
N GLY A 172 21.48 -5.46 -20.22
CA GLY A 172 21.21 -6.89 -20.19
C GLY A 172 20.29 -7.36 -19.05
N LEU A 173 19.56 -6.46 -18.39
CA LEU A 173 18.48 -6.89 -17.48
C LEU A 173 17.36 -7.56 -18.28
N ARG A 174 16.87 -8.71 -17.75
CA ARG A 174 15.66 -9.41 -18.18
C ARG A 174 14.98 -9.95 -16.95
N LEU A 175 14.12 -9.11 -16.36
CA LEU A 175 13.46 -9.40 -15.09
C LEU A 175 11.96 -9.59 -15.31
N ARG A 176 11.40 -10.57 -14.62
CA ARG A 176 9.96 -10.83 -14.58
C ARG A 176 9.48 -10.91 -13.14
N HIS A 177 8.30 -10.38 -12.87
CA HIS A 177 7.59 -10.57 -11.61
C HIS A 177 6.10 -10.67 -11.87
N ALA A 178 5.46 -11.72 -11.34
CA ALA A 178 4.02 -11.88 -11.37
C ALA A 178 3.45 -11.61 -9.97
N GLN A 179 2.50 -10.70 -9.88
CA GLN A 179 1.96 -10.22 -8.63
C GLN A 179 0.45 -10.45 -8.53
N PRO A 180 0.00 -11.46 -7.77
CA PRO A 180 -1.39 -11.57 -7.38
C PRO A 180 -1.72 -10.51 -6.32
N THR A 181 -2.88 -9.86 -6.48
CA THR A 181 -3.39 -8.87 -5.54
C THR A 181 -4.90 -8.98 -5.50
N GLY A 182 -5.48 -9.11 -4.33
CA GLY A 182 -6.91 -9.15 -4.16
C GLY A 182 -7.37 -8.47 -2.88
N SER A 183 -8.60 -8.05 -2.88
CA SER A 183 -9.24 -7.46 -1.72
C SER A 183 -10.76 -7.69 -1.71
N VAL A 184 -11.31 -7.70 -0.52
CA VAL A 184 -12.76 -7.60 -0.30
C VAL A 184 -13.02 -6.41 0.59
N GLN A 185 -13.88 -5.52 0.14
CA GLN A 185 -14.39 -4.43 0.96
C GLN A 185 -15.89 -4.61 1.18
N LEU A 186 -16.31 -4.65 2.44
CA LEU A 186 -17.71 -4.74 2.84
C LEU A 186 -18.13 -3.52 3.64
N ASN A 187 -19.28 -2.97 3.29
CA ASN A 187 -19.94 -1.93 4.04
C ASN A 187 -21.35 -2.39 4.39
N ALA A 188 -21.68 -2.41 5.67
CA ALA A 188 -23.01 -2.71 6.16
C ALA A 188 -23.74 -1.44 6.58
N LYS A 189 -25.02 -1.37 6.29
CA LYS A 189 -25.93 -0.33 6.79
C LYS A 189 -27.16 -0.93 7.43
N SER A 190 -27.70 -0.28 8.46
CA SER A 190 -29.04 -0.60 8.93
C SER A 190 -30.09 -0.36 7.84
N GLY A 191 -31.27 -0.99 7.94
CA GLY A 191 -32.32 -0.86 6.92
C GLY A 191 -32.79 0.58 6.70
N ASP A 192 -32.78 1.41 7.75
CA ASP A 192 -33.05 2.86 7.71
C ASP A 192 -31.84 3.71 7.28
N ARG A 193 -30.67 3.06 7.07
CA ARG A 193 -29.38 3.67 6.69
C ARG A 193 -28.81 4.66 7.70
N SER A 194 -29.30 4.71 8.91
CA SER A 194 -28.82 5.62 9.95
C SER A 194 -27.50 5.17 10.60
N ARG A 195 -27.15 3.88 10.47
CA ARG A 195 -25.95 3.26 11.03
C ARG A 195 -25.14 2.59 9.93
N SER A 196 -23.82 2.63 10.03
CA SER A 196 -22.93 1.99 9.08
C SER A 196 -21.71 1.37 9.76
N ALA A 197 -21.16 0.33 9.13
CA ALA A 197 -19.91 -0.31 9.54
C ALA A 197 -19.16 -0.77 8.30
N TRP A 198 -17.82 -0.79 8.38
CA TRP A 198 -16.96 -1.18 7.27
C TRP A 198 -15.91 -2.20 7.72
N THR A 199 -15.52 -3.08 6.81
CA THR A 199 -14.35 -3.93 6.95
C THR A 199 -13.69 -4.17 5.59
N GLY A 200 -12.36 -4.29 5.57
CA GLY A 200 -11.56 -4.69 4.41
C GLY A 200 -10.72 -5.92 4.72
N VAL A 201 -10.60 -6.83 3.77
CA VAL A 201 -9.81 -8.06 3.88
C VAL A 201 -8.87 -8.15 2.68
N PRO A 202 -7.54 -8.16 2.88
CA PRO A 202 -6.59 -8.42 1.80
C PRO A 202 -6.49 -9.92 1.54
N THR A 203 -6.27 -10.30 0.29
CA THR A 203 -6.09 -11.69 -0.11
C THR A 203 -5.20 -11.78 -1.35
N ALA A 204 -4.60 -12.94 -1.60
CA ALA A 204 -3.88 -13.21 -2.83
C ALA A 204 -4.72 -13.98 -3.86
N ASP A 205 -5.73 -14.76 -3.41
CA ASP A 205 -6.44 -15.70 -4.29
C ASP A 205 -7.86 -16.06 -3.79
N PHE A 206 -8.37 -15.38 -2.79
CA PHE A 206 -9.68 -15.62 -2.13
C PHE A 206 -9.82 -16.94 -1.36
N SER A 207 -8.77 -17.74 -1.25
CA SER A 207 -8.81 -18.99 -0.48
C SER A 207 -8.86 -18.79 1.03
N ASP A 208 -8.40 -17.63 1.51
CA ASP A 208 -8.27 -17.25 2.91
C ASP A 208 -9.33 -16.21 3.39
N VAL A 209 -10.34 -15.91 2.57
CA VAL A 209 -11.36 -14.92 2.89
C VAL A 209 -12.57 -15.58 3.57
N ASP A 210 -12.73 -15.34 4.86
CA ASP A 210 -13.95 -15.69 5.61
C ASP A 210 -14.96 -14.54 5.56
N VAL A 211 -15.74 -14.49 4.48
CA VAL A 211 -16.76 -13.44 4.28
C VAL A 211 -17.96 -13.59 5.25
N VAL A 212 -18.20 -14.80 5.75
CA VAL A 212 -19.27 -15.05 6.73
C VAL A 212 -18.89 -14.40 8.07
N ALA A 213 -17.69 -14.67 8.56
CA ALA A 213 -17.18 -14.01 9.77
C ALA A 213 -17.10 -12.49 9.63
N ALA A 214 -16.68 -11.99 8.46
CA ALA A 214 -16.67 -10.55 8.16
C ALA A 214 -18.08 -9.94 8.24
N GLY A 215 -19.09 -10.61 7.66
CA GLY A 215 -20.49 -10.19 7.72
C GLY A 215 -21.06 -10.18 9.13
N GLN A 216 -20.77 -11.22 9.93
CA GLN A 216 -21.14 -11.29 11.34
C GLN A 216 -20.50 -10.15 12.16
N GLY A 217 -19.22 -9.86 11.94
CA GLY A 217 -18.55 -8.73 12.59
C GLY A 217 -19.19 -7.38 12.26
N LEU A 218 -19.63 -7.19 11.02
CA LEU A 218 -20.36 -5.98 10.62
C LEU A 218 -21.75 -5.90 11.27
N ALA A 219 -22.49 -7.01 11.31
CA ALA A 219 -23.80 -7.08 12.00
C ALA A 219 -23.65 -6.71 13.49
N GLN A 220 -22.62 -7.26 14.16
CA GLN A 220 -22.32 -6.93 15.55
C GLN A 220 -22.04 -5.43 15.74
N ARG A 221 -21.30 -4.80 14.83
CA ARG A 221 -21.02 -3.36 14.88
C ARG A 221 -22.30 -2.52 14.69
N LEU A 222 -23.20 -2.93 13.80
CA LEU A 222 -24.52 -2.28 13.67
C LEU A 222 -25.37 -2.44 14.92
N GLU A 223 -25.26 -3.55 15.66
CA GLU A 223 -25.91 -3.73 16.96
C GLU A 223 -25.34 -2.77 18.01
N TRP A 224 -24.02 -2.64 18.12
CA TRP A 224 -23.38 -1.67 19.01
C TRP A 224 -23.83 -0.23 18.70
N ALA A 225 -24.01 0.10 17.43
CA ALA A 225 -24.42 1.43 16.98
C ALA A 225 -25.90 1.76 17.25
N LYS A 226 -26.71 0.84 17.81
CA LYS A 226 -28.10 1.15 18.27
C LYS A 226 -28.13 2.15 19.42
N ARG A 227 -27.11 2.14 20.28
CA ARG A 227 -26.97 3.11 21.37
C ARG A 227 -25.95 4.17 20.94
N ARG A 228 -26.42 5.41 20.82
CA ARG A 228 -25.58 6.55 20.53
C ARG A 228 -25.13 7.25 21.79
N ILE A 229 -23.88 7.65 21.85
CA ILE A 229 -23.22 8.35 22.96
C ILE A 229 -22.53 9.57 22.38
N ASP A 230 -22.88 10.77 22.83
CA ASP A 230 -22.22 11.99 22.39
C ASP A 230 -21.07 12.31 23.33
N LEU A 231 -19.87 12.42 22.78
CA LEU A 231 -18.66 12.82 23.51
C LEU A 231 -18.12 14.14 22.96
N PRO A 232 -17.56 15.01 23.82
CA PRO A 232 -16.89 16.21 23.38
C PRO A 232 -15.56 15.88 22.66
N ALA A 233 -14.99 16.85 21.98
CA ALA A 233 -13.62 16.76 21.51
C ALA A 233 -12.66 16.63 22.71
N GLY A 234 -11.58 15.87 22.54
CA GLY A 234 -10.63 15.60 23.62
C GLY A 234 -9.60 14.55 23.26
N ARG A 235 -8.82 14.18 24.27
CA ARG A 235 -7.89 13.05 24.17
C ARG A 235 -8.47 11.85 24.90
N TYR A 236 -8.46 10.70 24.21
CA TYR A 236 -9.09 9.48 24.72
C TYR A 236 -8.13 8.30 24.62
N GLU A 237 -8.15 7.42 25.63
CA GLU A 237 -7.60 6.09 25.42
C GLU A 237 -8.32 5.45 24.24
N THR A 238 -7.57 5.03 23.23
CA THR A 238 -8.13 4.56 21.97
C THR A 238 -7.42 3.29 21.50
N ILE A 239 -8.20 2.29 21.17
CA ILE A 239 -7.76 1.08 20.49
C ILE A 239 -7.87 1.32 18.99
N LEU A 240 -6.73 1.25 18.31
CA LEU A 240 -6.62 1.28 16.85
C LEU A 240 -6.52 -0.15 16.35
N PRO A 241 -7.47 -0.67 15.57
CA PRO A 241 -7.31 -1.97 14.92
C PRO A 241 -6.22 -1.91 13.85
N PRO A 242 -5.74 -3.08 13.37
CA PRO A 242 -4.66 -3.16 12.38
C PRO A 242 -4.87 -2.28 11.14
N SER A 243 -6.10 -2.17 10.61
CA SER A 243 -6.42 -1.32 9.46
C SER A 243 -6.15 0.17 9.71
N SER A 244 -6.53 0.69 10.88
CA SER A 244 -6.26 2.09 11.24
C SER A 244 -4.78 2.34 11.53
N VAL A 245 -4.07 1.34 12.07
CA VAL A 245 -2.61 1.40 12.22
C VAL A 245 -1.94 1.42 10.86
N ALA A 246 -2.41 0.62 9.89
CA ALA A 246 -1.89 0.61 8.53
C ALA A 246 -2.03 1.99 7.87
N ASP A 247 -3.20 2.63 7.96
CA ASP A 247 -3.42 3.96 7.41
C ASP A 247 -2.39 4.99 7.92
N LEU A 248 -2.05 4.93 9.20
CA LEU A 248 -1.08 5.83 9.81
C LEU A 248 0.38 5.47 9.45
N MET A 249 0.72 4.17 9.46
CA MET A 249 2.11 3.73 9.21
C MET A 249 2.49 3.84 7.73
N ILE A 250 1.57 3.66 6.80
CA ILE A 250 1.79 3.93 5.37
C ILE A 250 2.18 5.41 5.17
N SER A 251 1.47 6.34 5.82
CA SER A 251 1.80 7.76 5.76
C SER A 251 3.21 8.06 6.32
N ALA A 252 3.61 7.37 7.42
CA ALA A 252 4.95 7.49 7.97
C ALA A 252 6.03 6.94 7.02
N TYR A 253 5.73 5.85 6.31
CA TYR A 253 6.63 5.25 5.33
C TYR A 253 6.80 6.13 4.08
N TRP A 254 5.72 6.69 3.54
CA TRP A 254 5.77 7.60 2.40
C TRP A 254 6.53 8.89 2.69
N ALA A 255 6.57 9.33 3.95
CA ALA A 255 7.36 10.49 4.37
C ALA A 255 8.86 10.17 4.61
N ALA A 256 9.29 8.92 4.38
CA ALA A 256 10.61 8.43 4.78
C ALA A 256 11.71 8.63 3.74
N ALA A 257 11.52 9.50 2.72
CA ALA A 257 12.58 9.81 1.76
C ALA A 257 13.76 10.53 2.44
N LEU A 258 14.98 9.98 2.26
CA LEU A 258 16.20 10.58 2.82
C LEU A 258 16.43 12.00 2.28
N ARG A 259 16.16 12.24 1.00
CA ARG A 259 16.31 13.56 0.37
C ARG A 259 15.48 14.61 1.13
N ASP A 260 14.21 14.31 1.38
CA ASP A 260 13.32 15.23 2.12
C ASP A 260 13.76 15.42 3.57
N ALA A 261 14.28 14.36 4.21
CA ALA A 261 14.84 14.47 5.54
C ALA A 261 16.07 15.40 5.61
N LEU A 262 16.96 15.30 4.62
CA LEU A 262 18.16 16.15 4.53
C LEU A 262 17.80 17.62 4.22
N ASP A 263 16.75 17.85 3.41
CA ASP A 263 16.26 19.16 3.01
C ASP A 263 15.39 19.86 4.09
N GLY A 264 15.15 19.21 5.23
CA GLY A 264 14.34 19.78 6.32
C GLY A 264 12.83 19.71 6.07
N ARG A 265 12.36 18.89 5.12
CA ARG A 265 10.96 18.80 4.68
C ARG A 265 10.19 17.58 5.22
N SER A 266 10.77 16.81 6.12
CA SER A 266 10.18 15.58 6.63
C SER A 266 10.22 15.54 8.16
N VAL A 267 9.33 14.75 8.76
CA VAL A 267 9.34 14.42 10.19
C VAL A 267 10.68 13.79 10.63
N TYR A 268 11.41 13.21 9.69
CA TYR A 268 12.72 12.61 9.91
C TYR A 268 13.90 13.58 9.75
N SER A 269 13.62 14.87 9.58
CA SER A 269 14.60 15.95 9.56
C SER A 269 15.03 16.36 10.97
N ARG A 270 16.32 16.66 11.13
CA ARG A 270 16.88 17.26 12.36
C ARG A 270 16.72 18.77 12.36
N SER A 271 16.37 19.36 13.48
CA SER A 271 16.49 20.81 13.65
C SER A 271 17.96 21.23 13.45
N GLY A 272 18.20 22.12 12.49
CA GLY A 272 19.57 22.56 12.16
C GLY A 272 20.25 21.78 11.03
N GLY A 273 19.55 20.83 10.39
CA GLY A 273 20.01 20.12 9.20
C GLY A 273 20.37 18.64 9.45
N GLY A 274 20.24 17.85 8.38
CA GLY A 274 20.47 16.43 8.40
C GLY A 274 19.26 15.60 8.84
N SER A 275 19.42 14.28 8.82
CA SER A 275 18.35 13.33 9.18
C SER A 275 18.46 12.86 10.63
N LYS A 276 17.35 12.34 11.17
CA LYS A 276 17.26 11.71 12.50
C LYS A 276 17.71 10.24 12.52
N LEU A 277 18.44 9.77 11.50
CA LEU A 277 18.97 8.40 11.51
C LEU A 277 19.72 8.11 12.78
N GLY A 278 19.42 6.96 13.42
CA GLY A 278 19.95 6.52 14.70
C GLY A 278 19.23 7.09 15.93
N GLU A 279 18.32 8.05 15.78
CA GLU A 279 17.55 8.61 16.90
C GLU A 279 16.35 7.73 17.28
N SER A 280 15.97 7.75 18.56
CA SER A 280 14.78 7.06 19.02
C SER A 280 13.52 7.79 18.61
N VAL A 281 12.58 7.05 18.01
CA VAL A 281 11.21 7.47 17.73
C VAL A 281 10.21 6.91 18.74
N ALA A 282 10.63 5.96 19.57
CA ALA A 282 9.81 5.35 20.61
C ALA A 282 9.74 6.16 21.90
N GLY A 283 10.56 7.20 22.05
CA GLY A 283 10.57 8.05 23.24
C GLY A 283 10.65 7.24 24.55
N SER A 284 9.69 7.49 25.46
CA SER A 284 9.58 6.80 26.75
C SER A 284 8.71 5.53 26.72
N SER A 285 8.12 5.16 25.56
CA SER A 285 7.33 3.93 25.48
C SER A 285 8.16 2.71 25.87
N ALA A 286 7.56 1.82 26.66
CA ALA A 286 8.16 0.52 26.98
C ALA A 286 8.16 -0.42 25.76
N ILE A 287 7.23 -0.21 24.82
CA ILE A 287 7.11 -0.96 23.58
C ILE A 287 8.02 -0.33 22.53
N LYS A 288 8.96 -1.12 22.02
CA LYS A 288 9.92 -0.71 21.00
C LYS A 288 9.56 -1.39 19.67
N ALA A 289 8.73 -0.71 18.90
CA ALA A 289 8.25 -1.25 17.63
C ALA A 289 9.35 -1.29 16.56
N THR A 290 9.27 -2.29 15.70
CA THR A 290 10.08 -2.42 14.48
C THR A 290 9.17 -2.27 13.26
N LEU A 291 9.42 -1.27 12.42
CA LEU A 291 8.76 -1.07 11.13
C LEU A 291 9.72 -1.54 10.04
N ARG A 292 9.28 -2.47 9.22
CA ARG A 292 10.14 -3.12 8.21
C ARG A 292 9.39 -3.44 6.93
N SER A 293 10.15 -3.71 5.89
CA SER A 293 9.68 -4.27 4.62
C SER A 293 10.56 -5.46 4.23
N ASP A 294 9.98 -6.46 3.59
CA ASP A 294 10.69 -7.62 3.05
C ASP A 294 9.95 -8.11 1.79
N PRO A 295 10.57 -8.03 0.60
CA PRO A 295 9.93 -8.48 -0.64
C PRO A 295 9.46 -9.93 -0.62
N ASN A 296 10.04 -10.77 0.25
CA ASN A 296 9.74 -12.18 0.39
C ASN A 296 8.89 -12.49 1.64
N ALA A 297 8.31 -11.49 2.30
CA ALA A 297 7.51 -11.73 3.50
C ALA A 297 6.28 -12.57 3.14
N PRO A 298 6.05 -13.73 3.82
CA PRO A 298 4.96 -14.65 3.48
C PRO A 298 3.58 -13.98 3.52
N GLY A 299 2.86 -14.04 2.39
CA GLY A 299 1.54 -13.44 2.19
C GLY A 299 1.56 -11.92 1.95
N LEU A 300 2.74 -11.33 1.86
CA LEU A 300 2.98 -9.92 1.52
C LEU A 300 4.07 -9.78 0.45
N GLU A 301 4.32 -10.84 -0.31
CA GLU A 301 5.34 -10.85 -1.35
C GLU A 301 5.10 -9.71 -2.34
N CYS A 302 6.19 -9.05 -2.76
CA CYS A 302 6.17 -8.01 -3.78
C CYS A 302 7.39 -8.10 -4.69
N ALA A 303 7.49 -7.22 -5.69
CA ALA A 303 8.59 -7.25 -6.64
C ALA A 303 9.95 -7.25 -5.92
N PRO A 304 10.87 -8.20 -6.26
CA PRO A 304 12.19 -8.29 -5.62
C PRO A 304 13.23 -7.36 -6.24
N TYR A 305 12.78 -6.36 -6.99
CA TYR A 305 13.61 -5.34 -7.63
C TYR A 305 12.84 -4.02 -7.77
N ALA A 306 13.59 -2.92 -7.79
CA ALA A 306 13.01 -1.59 -8.00
C ALA A 306 12.50 -1.43 -9.44
N ALA A 307 11.32 -0.83 -9.58
CA ALA A 307 10.69 -0.54 -10.86
C ALA A 307 9.99 0.81 -10.80
N ALA A 308 10.70 1.86 -11.19
CA ALA A 308 10.21 3.23 -11.19
C ALA A 308 9.79 3.69 -12.58
N TYR A 309 8.64 4.35 -12.67
CA TYR A 309 8.10 4.96 -13.90
C TYR A 309 8.34 6.47 -13.95
N SER A 310 8.83 7.03 -12.88
CA SER A 310 9.25 8.43 -12.74
C SER A 310 10.34 8.54 -11.68
N SER A 311 11.01 9.67 -11.61
CA SER A 311 11.96 9.96 -10.53
C SER A 311 11.41 11.02 -9.59
N ASP A 312 11.58 10.80 -8.28
CA ASP A 312 11.26 11.74 -7.22
C ASP A 312 12.25 11.64 -6.03
N ALA A 313 11.83 12.00 -4.83
CA ALA A 313 12.68 11.91 -3.64
C ALA A 313 12.91 10.46 -3.16
N SER A 314 12.04 9.53 -3.52
CA SER A 314 11.98 8.14 -3.04
C SER A 314 12.43 7.13 -4.09
N GLU A 315 12.23 7.41 -5.37
CA GLU A 315 12.45 6.49 -6.49
C GLU A 315 13.23 7.16 -7.62
N SER A 316 13.93 6.36 -8.41
CA SER A 316 14.70 6.81 -9.57
C SER A 316 14.55 5.83 -10.73
N VAL A 317 14.30 6.35 -11.93
CA VAL A 317 14.27 5.54 -13.15
C VAL A 317 15.62 4.91 -13.47
N PHE A 318 16.73 5.49 -12.98
CA PHE A 318 18.06 4.92 -13.11
C PHE A 318 18.29 3.70 -12.22
N ASP A 319 17.46 3.52 -11.18
CA ASP A 319 17.53 2.41 -10.22
C ASP A 319 16.72 1.19 -10.64
N ASN A 320 16.05 1.24 -11.79
CA ASN A 320 15.28 0.14 -12.34
C ASN A 320 16.09 -1.16 -12.42
N GLY A 321 15.56 -2.23 -11.83
CA GLY A 321 16.20 -3.53 -11.74
C GLY A 321 17.13 -3.69 -10.53
N LEU A 322 17.28 -2.69 -9.66
CA LEU A 322 18.08 -2.81 -8.45
C LEU A 322 17.46 -3.87 -7.52
N PRO A 323 18.21 -4.89 -7.06
CA PRO A 323 17.68 -5.89 -6.16
C PRO A 323 17.17 -5.27 -4.84
N LEU A 324 16.01 -5.72 -4.37
CA LEU A 324 15.44 -5.38 -3.07
C LEU A 324 15.67 -6.52 -2.07
N GLY A 325 15.82 -6.17 -0.80
CA GLY A 325 15.96 -7.12 0.29
C GLY A 325 15.33 -6.62 1.58
N PRO A 326 15.26 -7.46 2.63
CA PRO A 326 14.68 -7.06 3.90
C PRO A 326 15.32 -5.77 4.43
N THR A 327 14.49 -4.80 4.80
CA THR A 327 14.93 -3.50 5.29
C THR A 327 14.14 -3.12 6.54
N GLU A 328 14.83 -2.76 7.60
CA GLU A 328 14.25 -2.22 8.84
C GLU A 328 14.31 -0.69 8.78
N TRP A 329 13.15 -0.04 8.66
CA TRP A 329 13.02 1.41 8.66
C TRP A 329 13.16 1.98 10.05
N ILE A 330 12.44 1.37 10.99
CA ILE A 330 12.56 1.58 12.43
C ILE A 330 12.90 0.22 13.04
N LYS A 331 13.97 0.16 13.81
CA LYS A 331 14.42 -1.04 14.50
C LYS A 331 14.41 -0.78 16.01
N ASP A 332 13.64 -1.59 16.75
CA ASP A 332 13.56 -1.51 18.21
C ASP A 332 13.35 -0.06 18.69
N GLY A 333 12.46 0.67 18.00
CA GLY A 333 12.11 2.06 18.28
C GLY A 333 13.14 3.11 17.88
N HIS A 334 14.15 2.76 17.07
CA HIS A 334 15.12 3.71 16.51
C HIS A 334 15.01 3.80 15.00
N LEU A 335 15.07 5.02 14.46
CA LEU A 335 15.10 5.23 13.02
C LEU A 335 16.39 4.62 12.44
N SER A 336 16.25 3.53 11.71
CA SER A 336 17.36 2.70 11.26
C SER A 336 17.74 2.94 9.80
N SER A 337 16.73 3.16 8.95
CA SER A 337 16.91 3.42 7.53
C SER A 337 15.89 4.46 7.04
N LEU A 338 16.21 5.12 5.95
CA LEU A 338 15.30 5.97 5.18
C LEU A 338 15.30 5.51 3.72
N VAL A 339 14.23 5.75 3.00
CA VAL A 339 14.13 5.42 1.57
C VAL A 339 15.14 6.25 0.79
N THR A 340 15.95 5.60 -0.04
CA THR A 340 17.01 6.25 -0.82
C THR A 340 17.03 5.79 -2.27
N THR A 341 17.31 6.70 -3.19
CA THR A 341 17.88 6.38 -4.49
C THR A 341 19.38 6.07 -4.35
N ARG A 342 20.00 5.41 -5.33
CA ARG A 342 21.47 5.20 -5.33
C ARG A 342 22.23 6.52 -5.26
N GLN A 343 21.74 7.54 -5.97
CA GLN A 343 22.38 8.85 -5.99
C GLN A 343 22.33 9.52 -4.62
N THR A 344 21.14 9.57 -4.00
CA THR A 344 20.96 10.18 -2.66
C THR A 344 21.77 9.44 -1.60
N ALA A 345 21.78 8.10 -1.65
CA ALA A 345 22.57 7.26 -0.75
C ALA A 345 24.09 7.53 -0.90
N ALA A 346 24.59 7.59 -2.15
CA ALA A 346 26.00 7.88 -2.42
C ALA A 346 26.39 9.28 -1.94
N ALA A 347 25.57 10.30 -2.18
CA ALA A 347 25.81 11.68 -1.73
C ALA A 347 25.87 11.75 -0.20
N ALA A 348 25.00 11.01 0.49
CA ALA A 348 24.96 10.94 1.95
C ALA A 348 25.96 9.95 2.56
N LYS A 349 26.66 9.15 1.75
CA LYS A 349 27.57 8.04 2.17
C LYS A 349 26.85 7.00 3.05
N LEU A 350 25.63 6.67 2.66
CA LEU A 350 24.77 5.68 3.31
C LEU A 350 24.53 4.46 2.40
N PRO A 351 24.11 3.32 2.94
CA PRO A 351 23.60 2.22 2.12
C PRO A 351 22.40 2.63 1.29
N THR A 352 22.25 2.05 0.11
CA THR A 352 21.05 2.22 -0.71
C THR A 352 19.94 1.34 -0.17
N THR A 353 18.82 1.97 0.18
CA THR A 353 17.61 1.34 0.74
C THR A 353 16.40 1.81 -0.08
N PRO A 354 16.13 1.18 -1.25
CA PRO A 354 15.05 1.60 -2.12
C PRO A 354 13.67 1.37 -1.49
N PHE A 355 12.66 2.00 -2.05
CA PHE A 355 11.27 1.75 -1.69
C PHE A 355 10.89 0.29 -1.94
N ILE A 356 10.09 -0.30 -1.03
CA ILE A 356 9.62 -1.69 -1.08
C ILE A 356 8.10 -1.67 -0.87
N ASP A 357 7.36 -2.37 -1.74
CA ASP A 357 5.91 -2.30 -1.82
C ASP A 357 5.18 -3.22 -0.81
N ASN A 358 5.72 -3.32 0.40
CA ASN A 358 5.04 -3.89 1.56
C ASN A 358 5.51 -3.25 2.86
N LEU A 359 4.71 -3.37 3.94
CA LEU A 359 5.04 -2.75 5.22
C LEU A 359 4.52 -3.61 6.39
N ILE A 360 5.39 -3.85 7.35
CA ILE A 360 5.13 -4.71 8.51
C ILE A 360 5.52 -3.94 9.77
N LEU A 361 4.61 -3.85 10.75
CA LEU A 361 4.89 -3.32 12.07
C LEU A 361 4.87 -4.47 13.10
N ASP A 362 5.98 -4.76 13.71
CA ASP A 362 6.10 -5.67 14.85
C ASP A 362 6.32 -4.85 16.12
N ALA A 363 5.36 -4.86 17.02
CA ALA A 363 5.42 -4.12 18.28
C ALA A 363 5.57 -5.05 19.51
N THR A 364 5.66 -6.35 19.27
CA THR A 364 5.90 -7.41 20.25
C THR A 364 6.89 -8.43 19.70
N PRO A 365 7.64 -9.14 20.54
CA PRO A 365 8.57 -10.15 20.07
C PRO A 365 7.88 -11.20 19.18
N GLY A 366 8.38 -11.38 17.95
CA GLY A 366 7.83 -12.32 16.97
C GLY A 366 6.42 -12.01 16.50
N GLY A 367 5.95 -10.76 16.63
CA GLY A 367 4.60 -10.34 16.22
C GLY A 367 3.46 -11.02 16.98
N THR A 368 3.76 -11.60 18.16
CA THR A 368 2.77 -12.26 19.02
C THR A 368 2.06 -11.24 19.93
N GLY A 369 0.88 -11.56 20.44
CA GLY A 369 0.17 -10.63 21.32
C GLY A 369 -1.32 -10.93 21.42
N PRO A 370 -2.07 -10.13 22.21
CA PRO A 370 -3.52 -10.27 22.30
C PRO A 370 -4.20 -10.00 20.97
N THR A 371 -5.37 -10.59 20.78
CA THR A 371 -6.27 -10.23 19.68
C THR A 371 -6.91 -8.88 19.95
N LEU A 372 -7.46 -8.22 18.92
CA LEU A 372 -8.24 -6.99 19.07
C LEU A 372 -9.38 -7.16 20.11
N GLY A 373 -10.09 -8.28 20.07
CA GLY A 373 -11.17 -8.57 21.05
C GLY A 373 -10.63 -8.72 22.49
N ALA A 374 -9.48 -9.39 22.67
CA ALA A 374 -8.86 -9.51 24.00
C ALA A 374 -8.38 -8.15 24.52
N MET A 375 -7.82 -7.30 23.68
CA MET A 375 -7.42 -5.93 24.03
C MET A 375 -8.62 -5.08 24.40
N THR A 376 -9.71 -5.16 23.64
CA THR A 376 -10.99 -4.48 23.96
C THR A 376 -11.52 -4.97 25.31
N GLY A 377 -11.53 -6.28 25.56
CA GLY A 377 -11.97 -6.88 26.83
C GLY A 377 -11.13 -6.49 28.04
N ALA A 378 -9.89 -6.08 27.84
CA ALA A 378 -8.99 -5.59 28.89
C ALA A 378 -9.05 -4.07 29.13
N THR A 379 -9.80 -3.32 28.30
CA THR A 379 -9.88 -1.86 28.37
C THR A 379 -10.98 -1.42 29.33
N GLY A 380 -10.61 -0.69 30.38
CA GLY A 380 -11.56 -0.22 31.40
C GLY A 380 -12.47 0.90 30.90
N ASP A 381 -11.91 1.92 30.27
CA ASP A 381 -12.60 3.07 29.70
C ASP A 381 -11.81 3.59 28.50
N GLY A 382 -12.43 3.57 27.30
CA GLY A 382 -11.75 3.99 26.08
C GLY A 382 -12.64 4.01 24.85
N LEU A 383 -12.02 4.15 23.69
CA LEU A 383 -12.65 4.10 22.39
C LEU A 383 -12.06 2.97 21.54
N LEU A 384 -12.90 2.28 20.78
CA LEU A 384 -12.50 1.42 19.69
C LEU A 384 -12.76 2.17 18.38
N LEU A 385 -11.70 2.51 17.66
CA LEU A 385 -11.74 3.31 16.45
C LEU A 385 -11.51 2.41 15.22
N THR A 386 -12.59 1.94 14.58
CA THR A 386 -12.49 0.90 13.55
C THR A 386 -12.07 1.39 12.17
N SER A 387 -12.11 2.70 11.92
CA SER A 387 -11.79 3.22 10.58
C SER A 387 -11.39 4.69 10.62
N LEU A 388 -10.34 5.00 9.91
CA LEU A 388 -9.90 6.36 9.59
C LEU A 388 -10.26 6.69 8.14
N TRP A 389 -10.53 7.95 7.86
CA TRP A 389 -10.95 8.40 6.54
C TRP A 389 -10.52 9.82 6.24
N TYR A 390 -10.32 10.11 4.95
CA TYR A 390 -9.99 11.45 4.48
C TYR A 390 -8.75 12.03 5.16
N ILE A 391 -7.70 11.21 5.22
CA ILE A 391 -6.43 11.57 5.85
C ILE A 391 -5.69 12.57 4.97
N ARG A 392 -5.22 13.67 5.58
CA ARG A 392 -4.43 14.70 4.91
C ARG A 392 -3.27 15.12 5.81
N GLU A 393 -2.13 15.34 5.20
CA GLU A 393 -0.98 15.93 5.86
C GLU A 393 -1.22 17.43 6.06
N VAL A 394 -0.97 17.88 7.28
CA VAL A 394 -1.08 19.31 7.69
C VAL A 394 0.30 19.95 7.78
N ASP A 395 1.26 19.20 8.32
CA ASP A 395 2.63 19.65 8.53
C ASP A 395 3.62 18.52 8.30
N PRO A 396 4.43 18.55 7.24
CA PRO A 396 5.39 17.51 6.91
C PRO A 396 6.53 17.40 7.94
N GLN A 397 6.90 18.49 8.62
CA GLN A 397 8.01 18.47 9.58
C GLN A 397 7.68 17.73 10.87
N THR A 398 6.43 17.62 11.21
CA THR A 398 5.93 16.80 12.33
C THR A 398 5.16 15.58 11.86
N LEU A 399 4.89 15.49 10.57
CA LEU A 399 3.94 14.56 9.95
C LEU A 399 2.59 14.60 10.70
N LEU A 400 2.11 15.83 10.97
CA LEU A 400 0.80 15.99 11.55
C LEU A 400 -0.26 15.66 10.52
N LEU A 401 -0.98 14.58 10.75
CA LEU A 401 -2.11 14.17 9.94
C LEU A 401 -3.41 14.66 10.57
N THR A 402 -4.33 15.12 9.74
CA THR A 402 -5.73 15.32 10.08
C THR A 402 -6.60 14.39 9.26
N GLY A 403 -7.70 13.94 9.82
CA GLY A 403 -8.64 13.10 9.11
C GLY A 403 -9.95 12.99 9.88
N LEU A 404 -10.83 12.14 9.40
CA LEU A 404 -12.13 11.89 10.00
C LEU A 404 -12.21 10.46 10.52
N THR A 405 -12.92 10.25 11.62
CA THR A 405 -13.42 8.94 12.00
C THR A 405 -14.71 8.69 11.22
N ARG A 406 -14.97 7.43 10.87
CA ARG A 406 -16.15 7.03 10.11
C ARG A 406 -16.49 5.56 10.35
N ASP A 407 -17.76 5.20 10.16
CA ASP A 407 -18.24 3.81 10.18
C ASP A 407 -17.83 3.03 11.44
N GLY A 408 -17.81 3.70 12.58
CA GLY A 408 -17.61 3.07 13.88
C GLY A 408 -16.50 3.69 14.73
N VAL A 409 -16.90 4.57 15.62
CA VAL A 409 -16.18 4.86 16.86
C VAL A 409 -17.06 4.31 17.98
N TYR A 410 -16.54 3.36 18.73
CA TYR A 410 -17.33 2.70 19.77
C TYR A 410 -16.74 3.01 21.14
N LYS A 411 -17.64 3.30 22.11
CA LYS A 411 -17.27 3.44 23.53
C LYS A 411 -17.06 2.07 24.14
N VAL A 412 -15.95 1.90 24.82
CA VAL A 412 -15.63 0.71 25.63
C VAL A 412 -15.67 1.09 27.10
N GLU A 413 -16.43 0.36 27.91
CA GLU A 413 -16.51 0.50 29.36
C GLU A 413 -16.46 -0.89 30.02
N GLY A 414 -15.53 -1.10 30.95
CA GLY A 414 -15.41 -2.37 31.66
C GLY A 414 -15.12 -3.57 30.76
N GLY A 415 -14.45 -3.37 29.64
CA GLY A 415 -14.14 -4.41 28.66
C GLY A 415 -15.25 -4.70 27.64
N GLU A 416 -16.35 -3.98 27.69
CA GLU A 416 -17.50 -4.16 26.77
C GLU A 416 -17.73 -2.94 25.90
N VAL A 417 -18.13 -3.15 24.66
CA VAL A 417 -18.60 -2.07 23.77
C VAL A 417 -20.01 -1.70 24.18
N VAL A 418 -20.21 -0.47 24.65
CA VAL A 418 -21.48 0.00 25.21
C VAL A 418 -22.30 0.89 24.26
N GLY A 419 -21.75 1.32 23.14
CA GLY A 419 -22.45 2.12 22.14
C GLY A 419 -21.53 2.77 21.12
N GLU A 420 -22.11 3.36 20.09
CA GLU A 420 -21.44 4.17 19.08
C GLU A 420 -21.29 5.62 19.55
N VAL A 421 -20.14 6.20 19.29
CA VAL A 421 -19.84 7.60 19.58
C VAL A 421 -19.98 8.43 18.30
N ASN A 422 -20.25 9.72 18.43
CA ASN A 422 -20.23 10.66 17.33
C ASN A 422 -18.88 10.66 16.60
N ASN A 423 -18.87 11.01 15.33
CA ASN A 423 -17.65 11.14 14.56
C ASN A 423 -16.83 12.35 14.99
N PHE A 424 -15.50 12.20 14.82
CA PHE A 424 -14.50 13.22 15.13
C PHE A 424 -13.65 13.54 13.91
N ARG A 425 -13.07 14.73 13.93
CA ARG A 425 -11.80 14.99 13.28
C ARG A 425 -10.69 14.60 14.25
N PHE A 426 -9.70 13.88 13.77
CA PHE A 426 -8.49 13.60 14.55
C PHE A 426 -7.32 14.42 14.03
N ASN A 427 -6.34 14.67 14.89
CA ASN A 427 -5.05 15.28 14.55
C ASN A 427 -3.95 14.49 15.26
N GLU A 428 -3.20 13.68 14.52
CA GLU A 428 -2.16 12.80 15.07
C GLU A 428 -0.94 12.73 14.15
N SER A 429 0.23 12.55 14.76
CA SER A 429 1.44 12.19 14.03
C SER A 429 1.74 10.70 14.22
N PRO A 430 1.79 9.90 13.14
CA PRO A 430 2.07 8.47 13.25
C PRO A 430 3.44 8.16 13.88
N VAL A 431 4.45 9.00 13.66
CA VAL A 431 5.76 8.84 14.29
C VAL A 431 5.69 9.16 15.78
N SER A 432 5.00 10.24 16.18
CA SER A 432 4.79 10.56 17.59
C SER A 432 3.95 9.49 18.31
N LEU A 433 3.02 8.84 17.61
CA LEU A 433 2.19 7.78 18.16
C LEU A 433 3.02 6.58 18.63
N LEU A 434 4.11 6.23 17.95
CA LEU A 434 5.02 5.16 18.35
C LEU A 434 5.63 5.38 19.73
N SER A 435 5.78 6.62 20.19
CA SER A 435 6.29 6.96 21.52
C SER A 435 5.26 6.79 22.65
N ARG A 436 3.99 6.53 22.31
CA ARG A 436 2.85 6.51 23.24
C ARG A 436 2.10 5.16 23.25
N ILE A 437 2.66 4.12 22.63
CA ILE A 437 2.04 2.79 22.63
C ILE A 437 2.02 2.26 24.05
N ALA A 438 0.83 2.00 24.60
CA ALA A 438 0.63 1.39 25.91
C ALA A 438 0.48 -0.14 25.83
N GLU A 439 -0.10 -0.64 24.75
CA GLU A 439 -0.28 -2.06 24.49
C GLU A 439 -0.28 -2.32 22.99
N ALA A 440 0.23 -3.47 22.59
CA ALA A 440 0.23 -3.91 21.19
C ALA A 440 -0.30 -5.35 21.09
N GLY A 441 -1.11 -5.58 20.09
CA GLY A 441 -1.63 -6.88 19.72
C GLY A 441 -0.65 -7.69 18.86
N ARG A 442 -1.12 -8.86 18.41
CA ARG A 442 -0.39 -9.64 17.41
C ARG A 442 -0.37 -8.90 16.06
N THR A 443 0.73 -9.07 15.32
CA THR A 443 0.83 -8.59 13.94
C THR A 443 0.01 -9.51 13.03
N GLU A 444 -0.88 -8.95 12.23
CA GLU A 444 -1.72 -9.68 11.28
C GLU A 444 -1.86 -8.93 9.97
N ARG A 445 -1.99 -9.68 8.86
CA ARG A 445 -2.25 -9.06 7.54
C ARG A 445 -3.50 -8.22 7.62
N THR A 446 -3.46 -7.04 7.04
CA THR A 446 -4.56 -6.09 7.13
C THR A 446 -4.70 -5.25 5.87
N PHE A 447 -5.93 -4.81 5.61
CA PHE A 447 -6.26 -3.90 4.53
C PHE A 447 -6.45 -2.50 5.12
N SER A 448 -5.62 -1.55 4.69
CA SER A 448 -5.77 -0.12 5.00
C SER A 448 -7.02 0.42 4.31
N ARG A 449 -7.81 1.23 5.01
CA ARG A 449 -9.02 1.78 4.40
C ARG A 449 -8.75 2.96 3.49
N GLU A 450 -7.94 3.90 3.91
CA GLU A 450 -7.65 5.12 3.15
C GLU A 450 -6.70 4.83 1.98
N TRP A 451 -5.70 3.98 2.20
CA TRP A 451 -4.61 3.76 1.27
C TRP A 451 -4.62 2.40 0.56
N GLY A 452 -5.60 1.54 0.85
CA GLY A 452 -5.64 0.16 0.36
C GLY A 452 -5.62 0.01 -1.16
N ASP A 453 -6.13 1.00 -1.89
CA ASP A 453 -6.09 1.01 -3.37
C ASP A 453 -4.69 1.37 -3.90
N TYR A 454 -3.80 1.92 -3.09
CA TYR A 454 -2.45 2.36 -3.46
C TYR A 454 -1.35 1.54 -2.80
N PHE A 455 -1.60 1.00 -1.60
CA PHE A 455 -0.64 0.25 -0.82
C PHE A 455 -1.36 -0.84 -0.01
N ASN A 456 -1.44 -2.03 -0.56
CA ASN A 456 -2.33 -3.09 -0.08
C ASN A 456 -1.63 -4.27 0.60
N ARG A 457 -0.29 -4.23 0.73
CA ARG A 457 0.50 -5.30 1.37
C ARG A 457 1.01 -4.85 2.73
N THR A 458 0.14 -4.94 3.72
CA THR A 458 0.46 -4.55 5.09
C THR A 458 0.16 -5.64 6.11
N ALA A 459 0.99 -5.71 7.16
CA ALA A 459 0.71 -6.46 8.37
C ALA A 459 0.99 -5.59 9.59
N MET A 460 -0.03 -5.40 10.43
CA MET A 460 0.02 -4.49 11.57
C MET A 460 -0.59 -5.12 12.82
N PRO A 461 -0.14 -4.75 14.02
CA PRO A 461 -0.83 -5.07 15.26
C PRO A 461 -1.98 -4.09 15.52
N ALA A 462 -2.95 -4.47 16.33
CA ALA A 462 -3.77 -3.50 17.03
C ALA A 462 -2.91 -2.74 18.05
N LEU A 463 -3.17 -1.44 18.24
CA LEU A 463 -2.45 -0.60 19.20
C LEU A 463 -3.43 0.08 20.16
N ARG A 464 -3.10 0.13 21.46
CA ARG A 464 -3.79 0.95 22.44
C ARG A 464 -2.95 2.19 22.76
N ILE A 465 -3.54 3.34 22.50
CA ILE A 465 -2.93 4.68 22.65
C ILE A 465 -3.69 5.43 23.75
N PRO A 466 -3.04 5.86 24.83
CA PRO A 466 -3.73 6.45 25.99
C PRO A 466 -4.42 7.77 25.71
N ASP A 467 -3.96 8.53 24.74
CA ASP A 467 -4.30 9.94 24.54
C ASP A 467 -4.47 10.32 23.08
N PHE A 468 -5.12 9.49 22.28
CA PHE A 468 -5.40 9.77 20.87
C PHE A 468 -6.24 11.05 20.73
N ASN A 469 -5.84 11.95 19.84
CA ASN A 469 -6.39 13.31 19.77
C ASN A 469 -7.61 13.40 18.83
N MET A 470 -8.80 13.39 19.41
CA MET A 470 -10.06 13.74 18.75
C MET A 470 -10.24 15.26 18.78
N SER A 471 -9.68 15.97 17.81
CA SER A 471 -9.47 17.42 17.83
C SER A 471 -10.74 18.25 17.73
N SER A 472 -11.79 17.75 17.09
CA SER A 472 -13.11 18.37 17.02
C SER A 472 -14.20 17.32 16.72
N VAL A 473 -15.43 17.61 17.13
CA VAL A 473 -16.59 16.83 16.71
C VAL A 473 -16.88 17.08 15.24
N SER A 474 -17.10 16.01 14.47
CA SER A 474 -17.46 16.09 13.05
C SER A 474 -18.96 15.94 12.87
N PRO A 475 -19.64 16.86 12.15
CA PRO A 475 -21.05 16.70 11.79
C PRO A 475 -21.28 15.67 10.69
N ALA A 476 -20.21 15.09 10.09
CA ALA A 476 -20.33 14.07 9.06
C ALA A 476 -20.91 12.78 9.68
N SER A 477 -22.02 12.35 9.11
CA SER A 477 -22.72 11.12 9.44
C SER A 477 -22.48 10.04 8.37
#